data_067dcbe16bfc576a803a2ee9c5881289
#
_entry.id   067dcbe16bfc576a803a2ee9c5881289
#
_cell.length_a   1.000
_cell.length_b   1.000
_cell.length_c   1.000
_cell.angle_alpha   90.00
_cell.angle_beta   90.00
_cell.angle_gamma   90.00
#
_symmetry.space_group_name_H-M   'P 1'
#
loop_
_entity.id
_entity.type
_entity.pdbx_description
1 polymer ?
#
loop_
_entity_poly.entity_id
_entity_poly.type
_entity_poly.pdbx_seq_one_letter_code
_entity_poly.pdbx_strand_id
1 'polypeptide(L)'
;MTYPLVGNYGTNDLFNQGRKSFFQGYVISELCDHPSNWRCEKTLEQFLDEQDVPVLTGVDTRAITRKLRNYGVLQGVIVPAEMPQEEVEKLLATPEVHDQVATVTTPEIYTLGNGKYHVAVMDFGIKQNILEYLASFDCHLTVFPAYTTAEEILAARPDGIFLANGPGDPKDLQPIIEELKADRQEAYFRHLLRSSNFSFG
;
A
#
# COMPACT_ATOMS: atom_id res chain seq x y z
N MET A 1 -12.88 3.22 -5.27
CA MET A 1 -13.49 1.91 -4.85
C MET A 1 -14.70 1.63 -5.73
N THR A 2 -14.86 0.40 -6.23
CA THR A 2 -15.96 0.03 -7.15
C THR A 2 -17.14 -0.68 -6.46
N TYR A 3 -17.04 -0.95 -5.18
CA TYR A 3 -18.17 -1.47 -4.41
C TYR A 3 -19.22 -0.36 -4.30
N PRO A 4 -20.53 -0.67 -4.52
CA PRO A 4 -21.57 0.35 -4.60
C PRO A 4 -21.74 1.16 -3.32
N LEU A 5 -21.81 0.50 -2.17
CA LEU A 5 -21.96 1.11 -0.86
C LEU A 5 -20.72 0.84 -0.02
N VAL A 6 -20.04 1.89 0.42
CA VAL A 6 -18.78 1.81 1.20
C VAL A 6 -19.00 2.37 2.60
N GLY A 7 -18.36 1.77 3.62
CA GLY A 7 -18.44 2.20 5.00
C GLY A 7 -19.53 1.52 5.85
N ASN A 8 -20.24 0.53 5.32
CA ASN A 8 -21.33 -0.17 6.01
C ASN A 8 -20.88 -0.97 7.25
N TYR A 9 -19.61 -1.25 7.42
CA TYR A 9 -19.03 -1.83 8.63
C TYR A 9 -18.46 -0.78 9.60
N GLY A 10 -18.34 0.47 9.17
CA GLY A 10 -17.59 1.48 9.87
C GLY A 10 -16.10 1.16 9.92
N THR A 11 -15.39 1.75 10.88
CA THR A 11 -13.98 1.49 11.16
C THR A 11 -13.78 1.06 12.61
N ASN A 12 -12.73 0.30 12.85
CA ASN A 12 -12.32 -0.14 14.18
C ASN A 12 -10.80 -0.36 14.17
N ASP A 13 -10.11 0.15 15.18
CA ASP A 13 -8.64 0.11 15.23
C ASP A 13 -8.07 -1.32 15.29
N LEU A 14 -8.83 -2.29 15.81
CA LEU A 14 -8.43 -3.70 15.81
C LEU A 14 -8.32 -4.33 14.42
N PHE A 15 -8.97 -3.74 13.41
CA PHE A 15 -9.00 -4.28 12.04
C PHE A 15 -8.24 -3.43 11.04
N ASN A 16 -7.60 -2.36 11.49
CA ASN A 16 -6.78 -1.53 10.65
C ASN A 16 -5.58 -2.33 10.11
N GLN A 17 -5.37 -2.25 8.79
CA GLN A 17 -4.34 -2.99 8.08
C GLN A 17 -3.08 -2.17 7.83
N GLY A 18 -3.04 -0.95 8.30
CA GLY A 18 -1.93 -0.02 8.19
C GLY A 18 -2.04 1.08 9.24
N ARG A 19 -0.96 1.81 9.45
CA ARG A 19 -0.86 2.87 10.46
C ARG A 19 -1.74 4.10 10.15
N LYS A 20 -2.04 4.35 8.88
CA LYS A 20 -2.91 5.42 8.38
C LYS A 20 -3.34 5.17 6.94
N SER A 21 -4.23 5.99 6.41
CA SER A 21 -4.52 6.08 4.97
C SER A 21 -3.42 6.86 4.26
N PHE A 22 -2.92 6.35 3.15
CA PHE A 22 -1.85 7.00 2.36
C PHE A 22 -2.35 7.56 1.02
N PHE A 23 -3.61 7.34 0.68
CA PHE A 23 -4.21 7.90 -0.52
C PHE A 23 -4.62 9.36 -0.30
N GLN A 24 -4.50 10.18 -1.35
CA GLN A 24 -4.72 11.63 -1.31
C GLN A 24 -6.20 12.01 -1.48
N GLY A 25 -7.06 11.06 -1.80
CA GLY A 25 -8.48 11.26 -1.93
C GLY A 25 -9.21 9.95 -2.19
N TYR A 26 -10.49 9.89 -1.83
CA TYR A 26 -11.28 8.68 -1.92
C TYR A 26 -12.51 8.90 -2.80
N VAL A 27 -12.58 8.16 -3.92
CA VAL A 27 -13.68 8.27 -4.88
C VAL A 27 -14.57 7.04 -4.78
N ILE A 28 -15.85 7.23 -4.45
CA ILE A 28 -16.83 6.18 -4.20
C ILE A 28 -18.18 6.49 -4.85
N SER A 29 -19.01 5.47 -4.98
CA SER A 29 -20.39 5.65 -5.48
C SER A 29 -21.30 6.15 -4.38
N GLU A 30 -21.38 5.41 -3.27
CA GLU A 30 -22.26 5.73 -2.14
C GLU A 30 -21.51 5.50 -0.83
N LEU A 31 -21.66 6.46 0.10
CA LEU A 31 -21.14 6.37 1.46
C LEU A 31 -22.26 5.96 2.44
N CYS A 32 -21.94 5.04 3.33
CA CYS A 32 -22.87 4.61 4.37
C CYS A 32 -22.79 5.53 5.60
N ASP A 33 -23.89 6.20 5.89
CA ASP A 33 -24.00 7.11 7.04
C ASP A 33 -24.23 6.38 8.37
N HIS A 34 -24.80 5.17 8.30
CA HIS A 34 -25.19 4.39 9.49
C HIS A 34 -24.61 2.96 9.41
N PRO A 35 -23.36 2.75 9.83
CA PRO A 35 -22.76 1.43 9.88
C PRO A 35 -23.57 0.45 10.74
N SER A 36 -23.72 -0.78 10.27
CA SER A 36 -24.51 -1.83 10.94
C SER A 36 -23.67 -2.84 11.74
N ASN A 37 -22.36 -2.63 11.83
CA ASN A 37 -21.45 -3.50 12.59
C ASN A 37 -21.42 -3.12 14.07
N TRP A 38 -21.67 -4.08 14.97
CA TRP A 38 -21.61 -3.88 16.42
C TRP A 38 -20.23 -3.47 16.96
N ARG A 39 -19.16 -3.70 16.18
CA ARG A 39 -17.78 -3.26 16.51
C ARG A 39 -17.41 -1.93 15.88
N CYS A 40 -18.34 -1.25 15.24
CA CYS A 40 -18.09 0.06 14.66
C CYS A 40 -17.75 1.08 15.76
N GLU A 41 -16.60 1.68 15.70
CA GLU A 41 -16.17 2.76 16.58
C GLU A 41 -16.39 4.13 15.93
N LYS A 42 -16.16 4.23 14.61
CA LYS A 42 -16.35 5.44 13.83
C LYS A 42 -16.97 5.12 12.47
N THR A 43 -17.68 6.08 11.88
CA THR A 43 -18.05 5.99 10.47
C THR A 43 -16.82 6.11 9.59
N LEU A 44 -16.90 5.67 8.35
CA LEU A 44 -15.82 5.86 7.39
C LEU A 44 -15.56 7.36 7.12
N GLU A 45 -16.60 8.18 7.11
CA GLU A 45 -16.50 9.63 6.96
C GLU A 45 -15.66 10.22 8.09
N GLN A 46 -16.01 9.96 9.35
CA GLN A 46 -15.26 10.42 10.51
C GLN A 46 -13.78 9.98 10.45
N PHE A 47 -13.54 8.74 10.09
CA PHE A 47 -12.18 8.19 9.98
C PHE A 47 -11.34 8.89 8.91
N LEU A 48 -11.92 9.23 7.77
CA LEU A 48 -11.22 9.91 6.68
C LEU A 48 -11.04 11.42 6.97
N ASP A 49 -12.03 12.04 7.59
CA ASP A 49 -11.98 13.46 8.02
C ASP A 49 -10.86 13.70 9.04
N GLU A 50 -10.70 12.80 10.03
CA GLU A 50 -9.58 12.84 10.99
C GLU A 50 -8.19 12.75 10.33
N GLN A 51 -8.11 12.29 9.09
CA GLN A 51 -6.86 12.14 8.34
C GLN A 51 -6.75 13.15 7.18
N ASP A 52 -7.64 14.15 7.12
CA ASP A 52 -7.70 15.16 6.05
C ASP A 52 -7.80 14.56 4.65
N VAL A 53 -8.50 13.43 4.50
CA VAL A 53 -8.68 12.75 3.21
C VAL A 53 -10.02 13.14 2.57
N PRO A 54 -10.02 13.91 1.47
CA PRO A 54 -11.25 14.29 0.79
C PRO A 54 -11.97 13.08 0.17
N VAL A 55 -13.29 13.05 0.30
CA VAL A 55 -14.15 11.98 -0.25
C VAL A 55 -15.05 12.56 -1.34
N LEU A 56 -15.03 11.96 -2.51
CA LEU A 56 -15.94 12.28 -3.61
C LEU A 56 -16.97 11.16 -3.77
N THR A 57 -18.23 11.46 -3.47
CA THR A 57 -19.36 10.52 -3.58
C THR A 57 -20.21 10.76 -4.85
N GLY A 58 -21.11 9.83 -5.16
CA GLY A 58 -22.03 9.98 -6.31
C GLY A 58 -21.37 9.74 -7.67
N VAL A 59 -20.20 9.09 -7.70
CA VAL A 59 -19.41 8.91 -8.92
C VAL A 59 -19.60 7.51 -9.51
N ASP A 60 -19.71 7.41 -10.84
CA ASP A 60 -19.61 6.12 -11.54
C ASP A 60 -18.16 5.60 -11.50
N THR A 61 -17.82 4.99 -10.37
CA THR A 61 -16.50 4.43 -10.13
C THR A 61 -16.16 3.26 -11.04
N ARG A 62 -17.19 2.58 -11.60
CA ARG A 62 -17.00 1.50 -12.57
C ARG A 62 -16.54 2.06 -13.92
N ALA A 63 -17.08 3.20 -14.35
CA ALA A 63 -16.63 3.89 -15.57
C ALA A 63 -15.17 4.35 -15.44
N ILE A 64 -14.78 4.91 -14.27
CA ILE A 64 -13.40 5.30 -13.98
C ILE A 64 -12.49 4.08 -14.06
N THR A 65 -12.85 2.97 -13.39
CA THR A 65 -12.04 1.73 -13.40
C THR A 65 -11.86 1.18 -14.82
N ARG A 66 -12.89 1.24 -15.66
CA ARG A 66 -12.79 0.83 -17.07
C ARG A 66 -11.82 1.72 -17.85
N LYS A 67 -11.79 3.02 -17.60
CA LYS A 67 -10.79 3.93 -18.19
C LYS A 67 -9.38 3.57 -17.74
N LEU A 68 -9.16 3.44 -16.43
CA LEU A 68 -7.86 3.04 -15.88
C LEU A 68 -7.36 1.71 -16.46
N ARG A 69 -8.24 0.72 -16.60
CA ARG A 69 -7.88 -0.56 -17.22
C ARG A 69 -7.42 -0.41 -18.68
N ASN A 70 -8.03 0.49 -19.43
CA ASN A 70 -7.75 0.65 -20.85
C ASN A 70 -6.54 1.56 -21.12
N TYR A 71 -6.30 2.55 -20.28
CA TYR A 71 -5.29 3.60 -20.48
C TYR A 71 -4.13 3.54 -19.48
N GLY A 72 -4.21 2.70 -18.45
CA GLY A 72 -3.21 2.62 -17.39
C GLY A 72 -3.41 3.67 -16.31
N VAL A 73 -2.33 4.16 -15.73
CA VAL A 73 -2.33 5.23 -14.73
C VAL A 73 -2.78 6.54 -15.36
N LEU A 74 -3.67 7.26 -14.71
CA LEU A 74 -4.15 8.57 -15.12
C LEU A 74 -4.00 9.54 -13.96
N GLN A 75 -3.50 10.75 -14.26
CA GLN A 75 -3.52 11.84 -13.30
C GLN A 75 -4.94 12.34 -13.09
N GLY A 76 -5.25 12.71 -11.83
CA GLY A 76 -6.54 13.26 -11.46
C GLY A 76 -6.42 14.13 -10.22
N VAL A 77 -7.30 15.11 -10.09
CA VAL A 77 -7.39 15.99 -8.93
C VAL A 77 -8.83 16.03 -8.42
N ILE A 78 -8.99 16.17 -7.10
CA ILE A 78 -10.26 16.48 -6.46
C ILE A 78 -10.18 17.94 -6.03
N VAL A 79 -11.06 18.76 -6.56
CA VAL A 79 -11.05 20.22 -6.34
C VAL A 79 -12.46 20.72 -6.05
N PRO A 80 -12.63 21.88 -5.38
CA PRO A 80 -13.90 22.57 -5.28
C PRO A 80 -14.49 22.88 -6.66
N ALA A 81 -15.83 22.84 -6.80
CA ALA A 81 -16.51 23.06 -8.08
C ALA A 81 -16.29 24.46 -8.66
N GLU A 82 -16.00 25.42 -7.78
CA GLU A 82 -15.78 26.83 -8.14
C GLU A 82 -14.34 27.09 -8.60
N MET A 83 -13.44 26.13 -8.55
CA MET A 83 -12.04 26.33 -8.95
C MET A 83 -11.94 26.67 -10.44
N PRO A 84 -11.24 27.75 -10.80
CA PRO A 84 -11.04 28.11 -12.19
C PRO A 84 -10.34 27.01 -12.99
N GLN A 85 -10.77 26.76 -14.21
CA GLN A 85 -10.21 25.72 -15.08
C GLN A 85 -8.69 25.84 -15.26
N GLU A 86 -8.18 27.06 -15.32
CA GLU A 86 -6.74 27.33 -15.44
C GLU A 86 -5.94 26.81 -14.23
N GLU A 87 -6.51 26.89 -13.03
CA GLU A 87 -5.90 26.36 -11.81
C GLU A 87 -5.94 24.83 -11.78
N VAL A 88 -7.06 24.23 -12.24
CA VAL A 88 -7.17 22.77 -12.38
C VAL A 88 -6.11 22.24 -13.34
N GLU A 89 -5.90 22.91 -14.47
CA GLU A 89 -4.89 22.52 -15.46
C GLU A 89 -3.46 22.64 -14.90
N LYS A 90 -3.18 23.66 -14.10
CA LYS A 90 -1.89 23.78 -13.39
C LYS A 90 -1.65 22.64 -12.41
N LEU A 91 -2.69 22.26 -11.66
CA LEU A 91 -2.59 21.11 -10.75
C LEU A 91 -2.34 19.79 -11.49
N LEU A 92 -3.04 19.56 -12.60
CA LEU A 92 -2.86 18.39 -13.45
C LEU A 92 -1.49 18.36 -14.16
N ALA A 93 -0.88 19.51 -14.38
CA ALA A 93 0.47 19.60 -14.94
C ALA A 93 1.60 19.39 -13.91
N THR A 94 1.26 19.24 -12.61
CA THR A 94 2.24 18.93 -11.56
C THR A 94 2.86 17.57 -11.85
N PRO A 95 4.20 17.41 -11.76
CA PRO A 95 4.86 16.12 -11.98
C PRO A 95 4.32 15.03 -11.06
N GLU A 96 4.25 13.82 -11.58
CA GLU A 96 3.88 12.64 -10.78
C GLU A 96 4.87 12.41 -9.64
N VAL A 97 4.35 11.95 -8.50
CA VAL A 97 5.20 11.51 -7.38
C VAL A 97 5.57 10.05 -7.64
N HIS A 98 6.86 9.79 -7.83
CA HIS A 98 7.39 8.43 -8.10
C HIS A 98 7.92 7.72 -6.86
N ASP A 99 7.78 8.32 -5.67
CA ASP A 99 8.33 7.80 -4.41
C ASP A 99 7.25 7.39 -3.40
N GLN A 100 6.20 6.72 -3.89
CA GLN A 100 5.11 6.27 -3.02
C GLN A 100 5.61 5.25 -1.97
N VAL A 101 6.57 4.40 -2.33
CA VAL A 101 7.10 3.37 -1.42
C VAL A 101 7.82 4.00 -0.23
N ALA A 102 8.62 5.06 -0.42
CA ALA A 102 9.26 5.78 0.69
C ALA A 102 8.25 6.38 1.67
N THR A 103 7.05 6.74 1.19
CA THR A 103 5.99 7.29 2.02
C THR A 103 5.30 6.21 2.87
N VAL A 104 5.13 4.99 2.35
CA VAL A 104 4.34 3.93 2.99
C VAL A 104 5.17 2.95 3.80
N THR A 105 6.46 2.78 3.48
CA THR A 105 7.36 1.86 4.17
C THR A 105 7.48 2.17 5.67
N THR A 106 7.87 1.19 6.47
CA THR A 106 8.15 1.42 7.88
C THR A 106 9.32 2.38 8.07
N PRO A 107 9.28 3.29 9.06
CA PRO A 107 10.38 4.23 9.30
C PRO A 107 11.61 3.57 9.97
N GLU A 108 11.43 2.44 10.64
CA GLU A 108 12.48 1.74 11.38
C GLU A 108 12.30 0.23 11.34
N ILE A 109 13.37 -0.50 11.61
CA ILE A 109 13.37 -1.96 11.68
C ILE A 109 12.64 -2.39 12.95
N TYR A 110 11.75 -3.36 12.82
CA TYR A 110 11.09 -3.98 13.98
C TYR A 110 10.91 -5.49 13.78
N THR A 111 10.60 -6.21 14.88
CA THR A 111 10.40 -7.65 14.85
C THR A 111 8.98 -8.04 15.27
N LEU A 112 8.50 -9.16 14.73
CA LEU A 112 7.20 -9.73 15.05
C LEU A 112 7.28 -11.25 15.09
N GLY A 113 6.55 -11.88 16.03
CA GLY A 113 6.56 -13.33 16.20
C GLY A 113 7.80 -13.83 16.94
N ASN A 114 7.82 -15.13 17.23
CA ASN A 114 8.89 -15.81 17.97
C ASN A 114 9.12 -17.24 17.48
N GLY A 115 8.71 -17.50 16.23
CA GLY A 115 8.82 -18.82 15.62
C GLY A 115 10.27 -19.24 15.34
N LYS A 116 10.42 -20.46 14.85
CA LYS A 116 11.69 -21.11 14.57
C LYS A 116 12.39 -20.52 13.33
N TYR A 117 11.60 -20.18 12.30
CA TYR A 117 12.13 -19.71 11.02
C TYR A 117 12.23 -18.19 11.00
N HIS A 118 13.43 -17.69 10.73
CA HIS A 118 13.67 -16.26 10.62
C HIS A 118 13.40 -15.75 9.20
N VAL A 119 12.43 -14.86 9.04
CA VAL A 119 12.09 -14.27 7.75
C VAL A 119 12.36 -12.76 7.78
N ALA A 120 13.21 -12.29 6.88
CA ALA A 120 13.38 -10.88 6.61
C ALA A 120 12.24 -10.41 5.70
N VAL A 121 11.50 -9.40 6.10
CA VAL A 121 10.38 -8.82 5.34
C VAL A 121 10.78 -7.44 4.86
N MET A 122 10.83 -7.20 3.56
CA MET A 122 10.99 -5.86 3.00
C MET A 122 9.63 -5.20 2.88
N ASP A 123 9.44 -4.11 3.61
CA ASP A 123 8.16 -3.40 3.68
C ASP A 123 8.04 -2.35 2.58
N PHE A 124 7.28 -2.65 1.54
CA PHE A 124 6.88 -1.71 0.49
C PHE A 124 5.48 -1.14 0.69
N GLY A 125 4.87 -1.33 1.86
CA GLY A 125 3.49 -0.99 2.18
C GLY A 125 2.67 -2.24 2.52
N ILE A 126 3.24 -3.12 3.36
CA ILE A 126 2.65 -4.39 3.74
C ILE A 126 1.41 -4.20 4.63
N LYS A 127 0.43 -5.05 4.45
CA LYS A 127 -0.74 -5.12 5.33
C LYS A 127 -0.41 -5.91 6.59
N GLN A 128 -0.91 -5.43 7.74
CA GLN A 128 -0.69 -6.06 9.03
C GLN A 128 -1.06 -7.54 9.05
N ASN A 129 -2.21 -7.91 8.47
CA ASN A 129 -2.64 -9.31 8.39
C ASN A 129 -1.64 -10.23 7.67
N ILE A 130 -0.85 -9.73 6.74
CA ILE A 130 0.16 -10.54 6.05
C ILE A 130 1.29 -10.90 7.03
N LEU A 131 1.71 -9.95 7.84
CA LEU A 131 2.72 -10.17 8.87
C LEU A 131 2.23 -11.17 9.93
N GLU A 132 1.02 -10.98 10.43
CA GLU A 132 0.39 -11.87 11.41
C GLU A 132 0.22 -13.28 10.85
N TYR A 133 -0.17 -13.39 9.58
CA TYR A 133 -0.32 -14.67 8.90
C TYR A 133 1.02 -15.38 8.75
N LEU A 134 2.08 -14.68 8.33
CA LEU A 134 3.43 -15.25 8.27
C LEU A 134 3.91 -15.71 9.66
N ALA A 135 3.70 -14.90 10.70
CA ALA A 135 4.07 -15.27 12.07
C ALA A 135 3.32 -16.52 12.57
N SER A 136 2.10 -16.78 12.07
CA SER A 136 1.34 -17.98 12.42
C SER A 136 1.92 -19.29 11.87
N PHE A 137 2.87 -19.22 10.92
CA PHE A 137 3.61 -20.37 10.37
C PHE A 137 4.94 -20.66 11.08
N ASP A 138 5.01 -20.42 12.39
CA ASP A 138 6.23 -20.62 13.17
C ASP A 138 7.40 -19.74 12.69
N CYS A 139 7.08 -18.52 12.22
CA CYS A 139 8.06 -17.55 11.77
C CYS A 139 8.33 -16.47 12.82
N HIS A 140 9.59 -16.07 12.90
CA HIS A 140 10.06 -14.84 13.51
C HIS A 140 10.40 -13.88 12.39
N LEU A 141 9.75 -12.72 12.34
CA LEU A 141 9.88 -11.74 11.27
C LEU A 141 10.76 -10.59 11.72
N THR A 142 11.70 -10.17 10.86
CA THR A 142 12.35 -8.87 10.95
C THR A 142 11.89 -8.03 9.77
N VAL A 143 11.16 -6.96 10.04
CA VAL A 143 10.60 -6.07 9.02
C VAL A 143 11.56 -4.92 8.79
N PHE A 144 12.01 -4.77 7.55
CA PHE A 144 12.97 -3.77 7.12
C PHE A 144 12.30 -2.70 6.27
N PRO A 145 12.72 -1.43 6.40
CA PRO A 145 12.37 -0.39 5.44
C PRO A 145 12.72 -0.79 4.00
N ALA A 146 11.98 -0.28 3.02
CA ALA A 146 12.12 -0.65 1.61
C ALA A 146 13.52 -0.40 1.02
N TYR A 147 14.23 0.60 1.54
CA TYR A 147 15.57 1.02 1.06
C TYR A 147 16.72 0.48 1.91
N THR A 148 16.48 -0.53 2.75
CA THR A 148 17.52 -1.24 3.49
C THR A 148 18.42 -1.99 2.50
N THR A 149 19.73 -1.91 2.71
CA THR A 149 20.70 -2.57 1.83
C THR A 149 20.67 -4.09 1.96
N ALA A 150 21.06 -4.79 0.90
CA ALA A 150 21.17 -6.25 0.93
C ALA A 150 22.12 -6.73 2.04
N GLU A 151 23.24 -6.02 2.26
CA GLU A 151 24.21 -6.33 3.32
C GLU A 151 23.57 -6.28 4.72
N GLU A 152 22.78 -5.25 5.02
CA GLU A 152 22.08 -5.12 6.29
C GLU A 152 21.05 -6.22 6.51
N ILE A 153 20.30 -6.60 5.45
CA ILE A 153 19.31 -7.68 5.50
C ILE A 153 20.00 -9.02 5.76
N LEU A 154 21.09 -9.32 5.06
CA LEU A 154 21.85 -10.56 5.20
C LEU A 154 22.60 -10.63 6.53
N ALA A 155 23.02 -9.50 7.09
CA ALA A 155 23.63 -9.46 8.44
C ALA A 155 22.69 -9.99 9.53
N ALA A 156 21.38 -9.90 9.34
CA ALA A 156 20.37 -10.50 10.21
C ALA A 156 20.27 -12.03 10.09
N ARG A 157 20.92 -12.65 9.09
CA ARG A 157 20.94 -14.10 8.81
C ARG A 157 19.54 -14.71 8.74
N PRO A 158 18.66 -14.23 7.87
CA PRO A 158 17.33 -14.80 7.72
C PRO A 158 17.39 -16.16 7.01
N ASP A 159 16.45 -17.05 7.33
CA ASP A 159 16.22 -18.30 6.60
C ASP A 159 15.51 -18.05 5.25
N GLY A 160 14.86 -16.91 5.10
CA GLY A 160 14.17 -16.47 3.87
C GLY A 160 13.88 -14.99 3.84
N ILE A 161 13.67 -14.45 2.64
CA ILE A 161 13.32 -13.04 2.42
C ILE A 161 11.94 -12.96 1.78
N PHE A 162 11.08 -12.14 2.36
CA PHE A 162 9.74 -11.84 1.86
C PHE A 162 9.69 -10.43 1.30
N LEU A 163 9.38 -10.29 0.01
CA LEU A 163 9.13 -9.02 -0.62
C LEU A 163 7.65 -8.71 -0.57
N ALA A 164 7.27 -7.67 0.17
CA ALA A 164 5.88 -7.25 0.26
C ALA A 164 5.40 -6.62 -1.06
N ASN A 165 4.09 -6.55 -1.24
CA ASN A 165 3.50 -5.70 -2.26
C ASN A 165 3.58 -4.23 -1.82
N GLY A 166 3.54 -3.31 -2.78
CA GLY A 166 3.58 -1.87 -2.55
C GLY A 166 2.82 -1.07 -3.60
N PRO A 167 2.65 0.24 -3.41
CA PRO A 167 2.07 1.15 -4.41
C PRO A 167 3.09 1.52 -5.49
N GLY A 168 2.59 2.13 -6.57
CA GLY A 168 3.41 2.70 -7.65
C GLY A 168 3.77 1.71 -8.76
N ASP A 169 4.60 2.17 -9.70
CA ASP A 169 5.16 1.31 -10.75
C ASP A 169 6.44 0.66 -10.23
N PRO A 170 6.59 -0.67 -10.32
CA PRO A 170 7.85 -1.35 -9.97
C PRO A 170 9.09 -0.79 -10.68
N LYS A 171 8.94 -0.15 -11.83
CA LYS A 171 10.06 0.51 -12.54
C LYS A 171 10.66 1.68 -11.78
N ASP A 172 9.89 2.31 -10.88
CA ASP A 172 10.36 3.42 -10.05
C ASP A 172 11.28 2.93 -8.92
N LEU A 173 11.33 1.61 -8.68
CA LEU A 173 12.12 0.97 -7.63
C LEU A 173 13.46 0.42 -8.13
N GLN A 174 14.05 0.99 -9.18
CA GLN A 174 15.32 0.53 -9.76
C GLN A 174 16.45 0.36 -8.73
N PRO A 175 16.66 1.29 -7.77
CA PRO A 175 17.72 1.11 -6.75
C PRO A 175 17.52 -0.15 -5.92
N ILE A 176 16.27 -0.44 -5.52
CA ILE A 176 15.92 -1.64 -4.74
C ILE A 176 16.10 -2.90 -5.61
N ILE A 177 15.71 -2.84 -6.88
CA ILE A 177 15.87 -3.96 -7.82
C ILE A 177 17.35 -4.29 -8.03
N GLU A 178 18.21 -3.29 -8.08
CA GLU A 178 19.66 -3.48 -8.23
C GLU A 178 20.28 -4.11 -6.97
N GLU A 179 19.89 -3.66 -5.79
CA GLU A 179 20.28 -4.28 -4.51
C GLU A 179 19.84 -5.76 -4.46
N LEU A 180 18.59 -6.04 -4.79
CA LEU A 180 18.06 -7.40 -4.83
C LEU A 180 18.75 -8.28 -5.88
N LYS A 181 19.23 -7.71 -6.99
CA LYS A 181 19.99 -8.44 -8.01
C LYS A 181 21.42 -8.75 -7.56
N ALA A 182 22.05 -7.87 -6.82
CA ALA A 182 23.38 -8.09 -6.27
C ALA A 182 23.42 -9.30 -5.32
N ASP A 183 22.31 -9.55 -4.62
CA ASP A 183 22.13 -10.65 -3.67
C ASP A 183 21.79 -12.01 -4.33
N ARG A 184 21.66 -12.07 -5.65
CA ARG A 184 21.30 -13.32 -6.39
C ARG A 184 22.27 -14.50 -6.24
N GLN A 185 23.41 -14.34 -5.59
CA GLN A 185 24.36 -15.45 -5.40
C GLN A 185 23.97 -16.44 -4.32
N GLU A 186 22.98 -16.12 -3.46
CA GLU A 186 22.43 -17.05 -2.49
C GLU A 186 20.99 -17.48 -2.81
N ALA A 187 20.72 -18.76 -2.76
CA ALA A 187 19.60 -19.48 -3.38
C ALA A 187 18.18 -19.18 -2.86
N TYR A 188 17.93 -18.09 -2.13
CA TYR A 188 16.70 -17.80 -1.39
C TYR A 188 15.58 -17.11 -2.19
N PHE A 189 15.89 -16.53 -3.34
CA PHE A 189 14.94 -15.66 -4.10
C PHE A 189 13.95 -16.38 -5.01
N ARG A 190 13.96 -17.69 -5.11
CA ARG A 190 13.27 -18.41 -6.21
C ARG A 190 11.76 -18.52 -6.13
N HIS A 191 11.11 -18.24 -5.03
CA HIS A 191 9.68 -18.64 -4.88
C HIS A 191 8.64 -17.50 -4.92
N LEU A 192 9.00 -16.26 -4.64
CA LEU A 192 8.05 -15.14 -4.48
C LEU A 192 7.82 -14.28 -5.73
N LEU A 193 8.73 -14.30 -6.68
CA LEU A 193 8.61 -13.52 -7.92
C LEU A 193 7.59 -14.06 -8.93
N ARG A 194 6.93 -15.18 -8.65
CA ARG A 194 5.91 -15.76 -9.54
C ARG A 194 4.51 -15.20 -9.37
N SER A 195 4.20 -14.49 -8.30
CA SER A 195 2.85 -13.95 -8.02
C SER A 195 2.71 -12.44 -8.22
N SER A 196 3.80 -11.70 -8.33
CA SER A 196 3.82 -10.30 -8.74
C SER A 196 4.32 -10.22 -10.18
N ASN A 197 3.73 -9.34 -11.00
CA ASN A 197 4.11 -9.10 -12.40
C ASN A 197 5.53 -8.53 -12.59
N PHE A 198 6.47 -8.88 -11.73
CA PHE A 198 7.88 -8.61 -11.90
C PHE A 198 8.46 -9.60 -12.92
N SER A 199 8.28 -9.33 -14.21
CA SER A 199 9.06 -10.01 -15.24
C SER A 199 10.42 -9.29 -15.32
N PHE A 200 11.44 -9.92 -14.77
CA PHE A 200 12.81 -9.54 -15.07
C PHE A 200 13.13 -10.03 -16.49
N GLY A 201 13.21 -9.10 -17.46
CA GLY A 201 13.78 -9.34 -18.77
C GLY A 201 15.29 -9.50 -18.71
#